data_56087a06d023d2036f7551044d312e52
#
_entry.id   56087a06d023d2036f7551044d312e52
#
_cell.length_a   1.000
_cell.length_b   1.000
_cell.length_c   1.000
_cell.angle_alpha   90.00
_cell.angle_beta   90.00
_cell.angle_gamma   90.00
#
_symmetry.space_group_name_H-M   'P 1'
#
loop_
_entity.id
_entity.type
_entity.pdbx_description
1 polymer ?
#
loop_
_entity_poly.entity_id
_entity_poly.type
_entity_poly.pdbx_seq_one_letter_code
_entity_poly.pdbx_strand_id
1 'polypeptide(L)'
;MSLLSARDLRLQYGKTLVQEQISFDIEPGVIFAVMGGSGCGKSTLLKSLIGLLRPSAGQVLYTQQDYWASNEAMRNHLRADIGVLFQSAALWSSMSVLDNVMLPLEVQGSLSATEREARALEALAWVDMAHARDRLPADLSGGMKKRVGLARAIVARPHLLFLDEPSAGLDPISSFKLDQLILDIRSRTGAAIVMVTHELPSIYALADDGIFLDADSKRPIAQGKPTTIRDTVKHPTVRAFMHRQEIEST
;
A
#
# COMPACT_ATOMS: atom_id res chain seq x y z
N MET A 1 -10.07 16.03 -7.65
CA MET A 1 -8.79 16.00 -8.41
C MET A 1 -7.94 14.86 -7.84
N SER A 2 -7.62 13.85 -8.66
CA SER A 2 -6.95 12.64 -8.21
C SER A 2 -5.55 12.91 -7.68
N LEU A 3 -5.20 12.29 -6.54
CA LEU A 3 -3.85 12.31 -5.97
C LEU A 3 -2.89 11.43 -6.76
N LEU A 4 -3.36 10.27 -7.21
CA LEU A 4 -2.60 9.31 -8.00
C LEU A 4 -3.44 8.86 -9.18
N SER A 5 -2.84 8.80 -10.35
CA SER A 5 -3.45 8.22 -11.54
C SER A 5 -2.48 7.27 -12.24
N ALA A 6 -2.99 6.14 -12.67
CA ALA A 6 -2.35 5.25 -13.62
C ALA A 6 -3.01 5.44 -14.99
N ARG A 7 -2.22 5.55 -16.06
CA ARG A 7 -2.70 5.74 -17.43
C ARG A 7 -2.04 4.73 -18.34
N ASP A 8 -2.81 3.75 -18.77
CA ASP A 8 -2.42 2.67 -19.71
C ASP A 8 -1.06 2.04 -19.37
N LEU A 9 -0.86 1.70 -18.09
CA LEU A 9 0.41 1.13 -17.65
C LEU A 9 0.64 -0.24 -18.24
N ARG A 10 1.88 -0.45 -18.71
CA ARG A 10 2.42 -1.76 -19.09
C ARG A 10 3.61 -2.09 -18.22
N LEU A 11 3.53 -3.21 -17.53
CA LEU A 11 4.52 -3.69 -16.56
C LEU A 11 5.18 -4.96 -17.07
N GLN A 12 6.52 -5.00 -17.07
CA GLN A 12 7.27 -6.15 -17.54
C GLN A 12 8.64 -6.26 -16.86
N TYR A 13 9.18 -7.46 -16.82
CA TYR A 13 10.58 -7.75 -16.48
C TYR A 13 11.30 -8.30 -17.71
N GLY A 14 12.23 -7.51 -18.27
CA GLY A 14 12.85 -7.84 -19.54
C GLY A 14 11.80 -8.00 -20.65
N LYS A 15 11.66 -9.22 -21.20
CA LYS A 15 10.65 -9.54 -22.23
C LYS A 15 9.35 -10.13 -21.66
N THR A 16 9.30 -10.40 -20.36
CA THR A 16 8.15 -11.05 -19.72
C THR A 16 7.11 -10.02 -19.33
N LEU A 17 5.95 -10.03 -20.00
CA LEU A 17 4.80 -9.21 -19.65
C LEU A 17 4.21 -9.69 -18.30
N VAL A 18 4.01 -8.74 -17.39
CA VAL A 18 3.34 -9.00 -16.11
C VAL A 18 1.89 -8.53 -16.16
N GLN A 19 1.67 -7.27 -16.55
CA GLN A 19 0.35 -6.67 -16.70
C GLN A 19 0.40 -5.56 -17.74
N GLU A 20 -0.72 -5.31 -18.41
CA GLU A 20 -0.89 -4.18 -19.32
C GLU A 20 -2.29 -3.56 -19.24
N GLN A 21 -2.47 -2.39 -19.88
CA GLN A 21 -3.74 -1.68 -19.94
C GLN A 21 -4.32 -1.31 -18.55
N ILE A 22 -3.45 -1.00 -17.60
CA ILE A 22 -3.88 -0.61 -16.26
C ILE A 22 -4.16 0.90 -16.24
N SER A 23 -5.41 1.27 -15.96
CA SER A 23 -5.81 2.67 -15.80
C SER A 23 -6.78 2.82 -14.65
N PHE A 24 -6.50 3.76 -13.74
CA PHE A 24 -7.37 4.10 -12.62
C PHE A 24 -7.01 5.47 -12.04
N ASP A 25 -7.90 6.02 -11.24
CA ASP A 25 -7.72 7.25 -10.47
C ASP A 25 -7.96 7.00 -8.99
N ILE A 26 -7.19 7.66 -8.14
CA ILE A 26 -7.33 7.61 -6.69
C ILE A 26 -7.52 9.04 -6.17
N GLU A 27 -8.68 9.28 -5.59
CA GLU A 27 -9.04 10.56 -4.98
C GLU A 27 -8.53 10.64 -3.53
N PRO A 28 -8.40 11.85 -2.96
CA PRO A 28 -8.04 12.02 -1.54
C PRO A 28 -8.97 11.23 -0.61
N GLY A 29 -8.40 10.60 0.41
CA GLY A 29 -9.13 9.88 1.44
C GLY A 29 -9.77 8.56 0.99
N VAL A 30 -9.59 8.12 -0.26
CA VAL A 30 -10.08 6.82 -0.76
C VAL A 30 -9.13 5.70 -0.35
N ILE A 31 -9.68 4.57 0.08
CA ILE A 31 -8.94 3.30 0.20
C ILE A 31 -9.18 2.49 -1.07
N PHE A 32 -8.12 2.35 -1.88
CA PHE A 32 -8.15 1.66 -3.16
C PHE A 32 -7.47 0.29 -3.05
N ALA A 33 -8.20 -0.80 -3.34
CA ALA A 33 -7.68 -2.16 -3.29
C ALA A 33 -7.15 -2.63 -4.65
N VAL A 34 -5.92 -3.13 -4.67
CA VAL A 34 -5.38 -3.90 -5.79
C VAL A 34 -5.57 -5.38 -5.48
N MET A 35 -6.49 -6.01 -6.19
CA MET A 35 -6.96 -7.38 -5.95
C MET A 35 -6.49 -8.33 -7.06
N GLY A 36 -6.57 -9.63 -6.78
CA GLY A 36 -6.27 -10.70 -7.75
C GLY A 36 -5.51 -11.85 -7.13
N GLY A 37 -5.41 -12.95 -7.85
CA GLY A 37 -4.74 -14.18 -7.43
C GLY A 37 -3.24 -14.01 -7.19
N SER A 38 -2.59 -15.07 -6.69
CA SER A 38 -1.14 -15.09 -6.55
C SER A 38 -0.45 -14.96 -7.92
N GLY A 39 0.63 -14.20 -7.99
CA GLY A 39 1.40 -14.01 -9.23
C GLY A 39 0.77 -13.12 -10.29
N CYS A 40 -0.44 -12.55 -10.10
CA CYS A 40 -1.09 -11.68 -11.09
C CYS A 40 -0.44 -10.29 -11.25
N GLY A 41 0.63 -9.96 -10.50
CA GLY A 41 1.37 -8.71 -10.71
C GLY A 41 1.06 -7.57 -9.72
N LYS A 42 0.30 -7.79 -8.64
CA LYS A 42 -0.04 -6.77 -7.64
C LYS A 42 1.19 -6.03 -7.09
N SER A 43 2.18 -6.77 -6.59
CA SER A 43 3.41 -6.17 -6.06
C SER A 43 4.26 -5.50 -7.14
N THR A 44 4.15 -5.94 -8.41
CA THR A 44 4.80 -5.28 -9.54
C THR A 44 4.14 -3.93 -9.83
N LEU A 45 2.80 -3.88 -9.81
CA LEU A 45 2.06 -2.62 -9.92
C LEU A 45 2.44 -1.68 -8.76
N LEU A 46 2.39 -2.17 -7.52
CA LEU A 46 2.80 -1.39 -6.35
C LEU A 46 4.21 -0.78 -6.54
N LYS A 47 5.20 -1.59 -6.93
CA LYS A 47 6.57 -1.12 -7.19
C LYS A 47 6.63 -0.03 -8.25
N SER A 48 5.79 -0.11 -9.26
CA SER A 48 5.72 0.91 -10.31
C SER A 48 5.12 2.22 -9.78
N LEU A 49 4.06 2.11 -8.97
CA LEU A 49 3.41 3.25 -8.36
C LEU A 49 4.33 4.00 -7.39
N ILE A 50 5.09 3.30 -6.54
CA ILE A 50 6.00 3.92 -5.55
C ILE A 50 7.37 4.30 -6.13
N GLY A 51 7.57 4.17 -7.44
CA GLY A 51 8.79 4.61 -8.11
C GLY A 51 9.98 3.65 -8.01
N LEU A 52 9.76 2.35 -7.71
CA LEU A 52 10.80 1.32 -7.67
C LEU A 52 10.95 0.54 -8.98
N LEU A 53 9.93 0.53 -9.82
CA LEU A 53 9.94 -0.15 -11.12
C LEU A 53 9.34 0.77 -12.19
N ARG A 54 10.15 1.18 -13.16
CA ARG A 54 9.64 1.98 -14.27
C ARG A 54 8.74 1.12 -15.18
N PRO A 55 7.50 1.58 -15.48
CA PRO A 55 6.65 0.91 -16.45
C PRO A 55 7.30 0.94 -17.84
N SER A 56 7.04 -0.07 -18.66
CA SER A 56 7.53 -0.11 -20.04
C SER A 56 6.73 0.77 -20.99
N ALA A 57 5.47 1.09 -20.62
CA ALA A 57 4.62 2.06 -21.27
C ALA A 57 3.60 2.62 -20.28
N GLY A 58 2.94 3.73 -20.65
CA GLY A 58 1.97 4.41 -19.81
C GLY A 58 2.61 5.39 -18.83
N GLN A 59 1.78 5.98 -17.96
CA GLN A 59 2.18 7.05 -17.05
C GLN A 59 1.69 6.80 -15.62
N VAL A 60 2.50 7.17 -14.65
CA VAL A 60 2.12 7.28 -13.22
C VAL A 60 2.12 8.76 -12.86
N LEU A 61 0.93 9.31 -12.60
CA LEU A 61 0.75 10.74 -12.33
C LEU A 61 0.45 10.96 -10.84
N TYR A 62 1.25 11.77 -10.18
CA TYR A 62 0.99 12.29 -8.83
C TYR A 62 0.51 13.74 -8.96
N THR A 63 -0.73 14.01 -8.57
CA THR A 63 -1.35 15.35 -8.71
C THR A 63 -1.13 15.96 -10.11
N GLN A 64 -1.32 15.15 -11.17
CA GLN A 64 -1.09 15.45 -12.60
C GLN A 64 0.39 15.51 -13.02
N GLN A 65 1.36 15.37 -12.13
CA GLN A 65 2.78 15.35 -12.47
C GLN A 65 3.23 13.92 -12.80
N ASP A 66 3.74 13.70 -14.02
CA ASP A 66 4.28 12.38 -14.41
C ASP A 66 5.58 12.09 -13.64
N TYR A 67 5.51 11.07 -12.79
CA TYR A 67 6.63 10.65 -11.94
C TYR A 67 7.85 10.22 -12.77
N TRP A 68 7.62 9.42 -13.79
CA TRP A 68 8.72 8.82 -14.56
C TRP A 68 9.31 9.75 -15.62
N ALA A 69 8.58 10.76 -16.06
CA ALA A 69 9.06 11.84 -16.91
C ALA A 69 9.75 12.97 -16.09
N SER A 70 9.54 13.02 -14.79
CA SER A 70 10.12 14.04 -13.91
C SER A 70 11.62 13.83 -13.69
N ASN A 71 12.34 14.92 -13.41
CA ASN A 71 13.73 14.88 -12.98
C ASN A 71 13.85 14.34 -11.53
N GLU A 72 15.07 14.07 -11.08
CA GLU A 72 15.30 13.44 -9.79
C GLU A 72 14.85 14.32 -8.60
N ALA A 73 15.04 15.63 -8.68
CA ALA A 73 14.58 16.55 -7.62
C ALA A 73 13.07 16.51 -7.46
N MET A 74 12.31 16.52 -8.56
CA MET A 74 10.86 16.40 -8.53
C MET A 74 10.42 15.00 -8.03
N ARG A 75 11.07 13.91 -8.45
CA ARG A 75 10.77 12.56 -7.94
C ARG A 75 11.04 12.45 -6.44
N ASN A 76 12.09 13.09 -5.93
CA ASN A 76 12.37 13.14 -4.49
C ASN A 76 11.27 13.90 -3.75
N HIS A 77 10.82 15.02 -4.29
CA HIS A 77 9.69 15.77 -3.74
C HIS A 77 8.40 14.93 -3.69
N LEU A 78 8.05 14.27 -4.78
CA LEU A 78 6.87 13.41 -4.83
C LEU A 78 6.98 12.21 -3.87
N ARG A 79 8.18 11.61 -3.73
CA ARG A 79 8.42 10.50 -2.78
C ARG A 79 8.30 10.93 -1.32
N ALA A 80 8.61 12.18 -1.00
CA ALA A 80 8.47 12.69 0.37
C ALA A 80 7.01 12.70 0.86
N ASP A 81 6.05 12.69 -0.08
CA ASP A 81 4.61 12.66 0.19
C ASP A 81 4.00 11.26 0.18
N ILE A 82 4.84 10.22 0.14
CA ILE A 82 4.44 8.82 0.10
C ILE A 82 4.92 8.11 1.36
N GLY A 83 4.01 7.37 2.01
CA GLY A 83 4.34 6.39 3.04
C GLY A 83 4.17 4.97 2.51
N VAL A 84 5.07 4.04 2.90
CA VAL A 84 5.01 2.65 2.44
C VAL A 84 5.15 1.68 3.61
N LEU A 85 4.19 0.76 3.74
CA LEU A 85 4.29 -0.44 4.56
C LEU A 85 4.52 -1.65 3.63
N PHE A 86 5.69 -2.26 3.70
CA PHE A 86 6.01 -3.48 2.98
C PHE A 86 5.51 -4.74 3.71
N GLN A 87 5.33 -5.83 2.99
CA GLN A 87 4.82 -7.10 3.52
C GLN A 87 5.57 -7.60 4.75
N SER A 88 6.90 -7.50 4.80
CA SER A 88 7.73 -7.89 5.96
C SER A 88 7.92 -6.77 6.99
N ALA A 89 7.19 -5.64 6.87
CA ALA A 89 7.44 -4.37 7.55
C ALA A 89 8.81 -3.73 7.22
N ALA A 90 9.78 -4.48 6.73
CA ALA A 90 11.11 -4.03 6.30
C ALA A 90 11.81 -3.11 7.32
N LEU A 91 11.75 -3.47 8.62
CA LEU A 91 12.43 -2.73 9.68
C LEU A 91 13.93 -3.03 9.66
N TRP A 92 14.73 -2.01 9.90
CA TRP A 92 16.18 -2.14 10.06
C TRP A 92 16.48 -2.86 11.38
N SER A 93 17.08 -4.04 11.32
CA SER A 93 17.26 -4.93 12.46
C SER A 93 18.24 -4.39 13.51
N SER A 94 19.15 -3.51 13.12
CA SER A 94 20.15 -2.87 13.98
C SER A 94 19.66 -1.55 14.62
N MET A 95 18.48 -1.08 14.28
CA MET A 95 17.88 0.14 14.79
C MET A 95 16.76 -0.18 15.78
N SER A 96 16.60 0.66 16.80
CA SER A 96 15.45 0.60 17.71
C SER A 96 14.12 0.85 16.95
N VAL A 97 13.02 0.57 17.58
CA VAL A 97 11.68 0.92 17.08
C VAL A 97 11.59 2.43 16.81
N LEU A 98 12.07 3.25 17.75
CA LEU A 98 12.04 4.70 17.61
C LEU A 98 12.90 5.16 16.41
N ASP A 99 14.14 4.67 16.28
CA ASP A 99 15.03 5.03 15.18
C ASP A 99 14.44 4.61 13.82
N ASN A 100 13.83 3.41 13.74
CA ASN A 100 13.14 2.97 12.54
C ASN A 100 12.04 3.94 12.12
N VAL A 101 11.28 4.48 13.07
CA VAL A 101 10.19 5.41 12.78
C VAL A 101 10.71 6.81 12.48
N MET A 102 11.81 7.24 13.09
CA MET A 102 12.44 8.55 12.78
C MET A 102 13.09 8.61 11.40
N LEU A 103 13.53 7.48 10.85
CA LEU A 103 14.34 7.43 9.63
C LEU A 103 13.77 8.22 8.43
N PRO A 104 12.48 8.19 8.10
CA PRO A 104 11.93 9.02 7.01
C PRO A 104 12.10 10.53 7.27
N LEU A 105 11.98 10.97 8.51
CA LEU A 105 12.15 12.38 8.88
C LEU A 105 13.62 12.83 8.82
N GLU A 106 14.55 11.91 9.11
CA GLU A 106 16.00 12.17 8.98
C GLU A 106 16.38 12.36 7.50
N VAL A 107 15.84 11.50 6.63
CA VAL A 107 16.08 11.58 5.17
C VAL A 107 15.51 12.89 4.59
N GLN A 108 14.37 13.36 5.07
CA GLN A 108 13.80 14.64 4.64
C GLN A 108 14.62 15.87 5.14
N GLY A 109 15.26 15.75 6.31
CA GLY A 109 16.20 16.74 6.82
C GLY A 109 15.61 18.10 7.24
N SER A 110 14.28 18.24 7.27
CA SER A 110 13.60 19.52 7.53
C SER A 110 13.35 19.83 9.02
N LEU A 111 13.50 18.83 9.90
CA LEU A 111 13.19 18.94 11.33
C LEU A 111 14.42 18.79 12.20
N SER A 112 14.42 19.45 13.36
CA SER A 112 15.40 19.23 14.43
C SER A 112 15.29 17.83 15.03
N ALA A 113 16.32 17.38 15.74
CA ALA A 113 16.32 16.06 16.39
C ALA A 113 15.12 15.89 17.36
N THR A 114 14.86 16.92 18.18
CA THR A 114 13.75 16.92 19.14
C THR A 114 12.39 16.85 18.44
N GLU A 115 12.19 17.56 17.34
CA GLU A 115 10.95 17.52 16.57
C GLU A 115 10.74 16.15 15.90
N ARG A 116 11.81 15.53 15.38
CA ARG A 116 11.75 14.18 14.81
C ARG A 116 11.33 13.16 15.86
N GLU A 117 11.95 13.19 17.04
CA GLU A 117 11.61 12.30 18.15
C GLU A 117 10.15 12.48 18.58
N ALA A 118 9.70 13.71 18.77
CA ALA A 118 8.32 14.00 19.14
C ALA A 118 7.31 13.45 18.12
N ARG A 119 7.56 13.64 16.82
CA ARG A 119 6.70 13.07 15.76
C ARG A 119 6.74 11.55 15.71
N ALA A 120 7.90 10.96 15.93
CA ALA A 120 8.02 9.50 15.95
C ALA A 120 7.26 8.89 17.13
N LEU A 121 7.35 9.50 18.32
CA LEU A 121 6.59 9.10 19.50
C LEU A 121 5.07 9.26 19.30
N GLU A 122 4.63 10.33 18.66
CA GLU A 122 3.24 10.53 18.27
C GLU A 122 2.76 9.40 17.33
N ALA A 123 3.52 9.10 16.27
CA ALA A 123 3.21 8.04 15.33
C ALA A 123 3.17 6.65 16.00
N LEU A 124 4.11 6.39 16.92
CA LEU A 124 4.12 5.16 17.72
C LEU A 124 2.91 5.07 18.66
N ALA A 125 2.48 6.18 19.24
CA ALA A 125 1.28 6.21 20.06
C ALA A 125 0.02 5.90 19.27
N TRP A 126 -0.09 6.38 18.02
CA TRP A 126 -1.23 6.08 17.14
C TRP A 126 -1.38 4.58 16.85
N VAL A 127 -0.27 3.84 16.82
CA VAL A 127 -0.27 2.40 16.53
C VAL A 127 -0.12 1.54 17.80
N ASP A 128 -0.24 2.14 18.99
CA ASP A 128 -0.10 1.47 20.30
C ASP A 128 1.28 0.78 20.49
N MET A 129 2.36 1.44 20.04
CA MET A 129 3.73 0.92 20.12
C MET A 129 4.71 1.82 20.88
N ALA A 130 4.24 2.91 21.52
CA ALA A 130 5.10 3.82 22.27
C ALA A 130 5.88 3.11 23.40
N HIS A 131 5.28 2.09 24.02
CA HIS A 131 5.88 1.29 25.09
C HIS A 131 7.08 0.43 24.62
N ALA A 132 7.21 0.22 23.33
CA ALA A 132 8.26 -0.62 22.74
C ALA A 132 9.36 0.21 22.03
N ARG A 133 9.40 1.53 22.21
CA ARG A 133 10.26 2.46 21.46
C ARG A 133 11.74 2.09 21.45
N ASP A 134 12.24 1.53 22.57
CA ASP A 134 13.66 1.21 22.76
C ASP A 134 14.00 -0.26 22.38
N ARG A 135 12.98 -1.06 21.98
CA ARG A 135 13.18 -2.47 21.57
C ARG A 135 13.77 -2.54 20.16
N LEU A 136 14.46 -3.66 19.90
CA LEU A 136 14.88 -4.03 18.55
C LEU A 136 13.77 -4.80 17.81
N PRO A 137 13.75 -4.76 16.48
CA PRO A 137 12.78 -5.53 15.70
C PRO A 137 12.78 -7.05 16.00
N ALA A 138 13.92 -7.61 16.43
CA ALA A 138 14.01 -9.02 16.81
C ALA A 138 13.10 -9.38 18.00
N ASP A 139 12.86 -8.43 18.91
CA ASP A 139 12.07 -8.60 20.13
C ASP A 139 10.55 -8.39 19.90
N LEU A 140 10.14 -8.17 18.66
CA LEU A 140 8.75 -7.87 18.31
C LEU A 140 8.05 -9.08 17.67
N SER A 141 6.78 -9.26 18.01
CA SER A 141 5.90 -10.17 17.26
C SER A 141 5.66 -9.67 15.83
N GLY A 142 5.14 -10.54 14.94
CA GLY A 142 4.80 -10.15 13.56
C GLY A 142 3.82 -8.98 13.50
N GLY A 143 2.78 -8.99 14.32
CA GLY A 143 1.81 -7.89 14.42
C GLY A 143 2.42 -6.59 14.93
N MET A 144 3.32 -6.66 15.93
CA MET A 144 4.06 -5.48 16.41
C MET A 144 4.96 -4.89 15.32
N LYS A 145 5.67 -5.73 14.55
CA LYS A 145 6.48 -5.28 13.40
C LYS A 145 5.64 -4.53 12.37
N LYS A 146 4.44 -5.05 12.06
CA LYS A 146 3.49 -4.40 11.13
C LYS A 146 3.05 -3.02 11.65
N ARG A 147 2.69 -2.91 12.93
CA ARG A 147 2.32 -1.63 13.57
C ARG A 147 3.48 -0.62 13.52
N VAL A 148 4.70 -1.02 13.85
CA VAL A 148 5.89 -0.14 13.76
C VAL A 148 6.17 0.27 12.31
N GLY A 149 6.05 -0.66 11.35
CA GLY A 149 6.16 -0.34 9.93
C GLY A 149 5.11 0.67 9.46
N LEU A 150 3.88 0.57 10.00
CA LEU A 150 2.80 1.53 9.73
C LEU A 150 3.10 2.90 10.37
N ALA A 151 3.60 2.94 11.62
CA ALA A 151 4.06 4.18 12.25
C ALA A 151 5.14 4.88 11.40
N ARG A 152 6.12 4.12 10.91
CA ARG A 152 7.16 4.64 10.00
C ARG A 152 6.57 5.18 8.70
N ALA A 153 5.55 4.53 8.16
CA ALA A 153 4.91 4.97 6.92
C ALA A 153 4.16 6.30 7.09
N ILE A 154 3.58 6.56 8.28
CA ILE A 154 2.75 7.76 8.52
C ILE A 154 3.49 8.92 9.19
N VAL A 155 4.73 8.71 9.71
CA VAL A 155 5.44 9.70 10.53
C VAL A 155 5.69 11.02 9.81
N ALA A 156 5.89 10.97 8.49
CA ALA A 156 6.06 12.16 7.65
C ALA A 156 4.73 12.84 7.28
N ARG A 157 3.58 12.30 7.72
CA ARG A 157 2.22 12.76 7.39
C ARG A 157 1.98 12.82 5.88
N PRO A 158 2.22 11.73 5.14
CA PRO A 158 2.04 11.69 3.70
C PRO A 158 0.57 11.80 3.31
N HIS A 159 0.27 12.32 2.11
CA HIS A 159 -1.08 12.30 1.55
C HIS A 159 -1.45 10.95 0.92
N LEU A 160 -0.46 10.10 0.65
CA LEU A 160 -0.67 8.80 0.01
C LEU A 160 0.09 7.69 0.75
N LEU A 161 -0.63 6.65 1.16
CA LEU A 161 -0.08 5.46 1.82
C LEU A 161 -0.19 4.25 0.90
N PHE A 162 0.88 3.47 0.81
CA PHE A 162 0.89 2.17 0.14
C PHE A 162 1.09 1.07 1.17
N LEU A 163 0.17 0.10 1.19
CA LEU A 163 0.17 -1.02 2.12
C LEU A 163 0.27 -2.33 1.33
N ASP A 164 1.42 -2.99 1.41
CA ASP A 164 1.66 -4.28 0.74
C ASP A 164 1.38 -5.41 1.72
N GLU A 165 0.28 -6.13 1.53
CA GLU A 165 -0.16 -7.27 2.35
C GLU A 165 -0.10 -6.94 3.86
N PRO A 166 -0.82 -5.89 4.33
CA PRO A 166 -0.66 -5.39 5.69
C PRO A 166 -1.01 -6.43 6.76
N SER A 167 -2.03 -7.25 6.53
CA SER A 167 -2.53 -8.27 7.48
C SER A 167 -1.97 -9.68 7.25
N ALA A 168 -1.17 -9.87 6.19
CA ALA A 168 -0.62 -11.19 5.87
C ALA A 168 0.18 -11.78 7.04
N GLY A 169 -0.13 -13.04 7.39
CA GLY A 169 0.53 -13.78 8.47
C GLY A 169 0.08 -13.41 9.88
N LEU A 170 -0.96 -12.60 10.02
CA LEU A 170 -1.61 -12.31 11.30
C LEU A 170 -2.76 -13.28 11.55
N ASP A 171 -3.06 -13.53 12.82
CA ASP A 171 -4.30 -14.18 13.23
C ASP A 171 -5.51 -13.26 12.94
N PRO A 172 -6.75 -13.81 12.86
CA PRO A 172 -7.94 -13.02 12.50
C PRO A 172 -8.22 -11.83 13.43
N ILE A 173 -7.91 -11.95 14.73
CA ILE A 173 -8.15 -10.86 15.70
C ILE A 173 -7.13 -9.75 15.48
N SER A 174 -5.87 -10.11 15.27
CA SER A 174 -4.79 -9.14 14.99
C SER A 174 -4.99 -8.45 13.65
N SER A 175 -5.47 -9.17 12.63
CA SER A 175 -5.85 -8.61 11.32
C SER A 175 -6.95 -7.58 11.48
N PHE A 176 -8.05 -7.93 12.15
CA PHE A 176 -9.15 -7.00 12.42
C PHE A 176 -8.69 -5.73 13.15
N LYS A 177 -7.84 -5.87 14.18
CA LYS A 177 -7.28 -4.71 14.91
C LYS A 177 -6.42 -3.82 14.00
N LEU A 178 -5.67 -4.41 13.08
CA LEU A 178 -4.88 -3.65 12.11
C LEU A 178 -5.79 -2.93 11.10
N ASP A 179 -6.87 -3.56 10.65
CA ASP A 179 -7.86 -2.93 9.77
C ASP A 179 -8.51 -1.71 10.45
N GLN A 180 -8.91 -1.81 11.71
CA GLN A 180 -9.42 -0.67 12.48
C GLN A 180 -8.39 0.45 12.60
N LEU A 181 -7.13 0.10 12.83
CA LEU A 181 -6.03 1.07 12.89
C LEU A 181 -5.83 1.80 11.55
N ILE A 182 -5.93 1.10 10.42
CA ILE A 182 -5.86 1.71 9.08
C ILE A 182 -7.01 2.71 8.88
N LEU A 183 -8.23 2.37 9.28
CA LEU A 183 -9.38 3.29 9.24
C LEU A 183 -9.17 4.54 10.12
N ASP A 184 -8.64 4.35 11.33
CA ASP A 184 -8.33 5.46 12.24
C ASP A 184 -7.27 6.39 11.65
N ILE A 185 -6.21 5.84 11.06
CA ILE A 185 -5.17 6.63 10.39
C ILE A 185 -5.76 7.41 9.22
N ARG A 186 -6.54 6.76 8.35
CA ARG A 186 -7.24 7.44 7.26
C ARG A 186 -8.08 8.62 7.77
N SER A 187 -8.88 8.38 8.82
CA SER A 187 -9.75 9.41 9.40
C SER A 187 -8.97 10.59 9.98
N ARG A 188 -7.83 10.33 10.62
CA ARG A 188 -6.98 11.37 11.23
C ARG A 188 -6.18 12.18 10.21
N THR A 189 -5.71 11.51 9.15
CA THR A 189 -4.76 12.12 8.20
C THR A 189 -5.43 12.61 6.93
N GLY A 190 -6.58 12.07 6.56
CA GLY A 190 -7.20 12.28 5.25
C GLY A 190 -6.41 11.65 4.09
N ALA A 191 -5.37 10.85 4.38
CA ALA A 191 -4.55 10.22 3.35
C ALA A 191 -5.36 9.24 2.50
N ALA A 192 -5.09 9.22 1.21
CA ALA A 192 -5.53 8.11 0.36
C ALA A 192 -4.64 6.89 0.62
N ILE A 193 -5.21 5.69 0.49
CA ILE A 193 -4.52 4.43 0.79
C ILE A 193 -4.63 3.50 -0.41
N VAL A 194 -3.51 3.01 -0.91
CA VAL A 194 -3.45 1.93 -1.90
C VAL A 194 -3.08 0.65 -1.16
N MET A 195 -4.00 -0.29 -1.10
CA MET A 195 -3.80 -1.55 -0.40
C MET A 195 -3.69 -2.70 -1.40
N VAL A 196 -2.56 -3.41 -1.37
CA VAL A 196 -2.39 -4.68 -2.07
C VAL A 196 -2.68 -5.79 -1.07
N THR A 197 -3.70 -6.61 -1.32
CA THR A 197 -3.99 -7.76 -0.46
C THR A 197 -4.85 -8.79 -1.18
N HIS A 198 -4.81 -10.03 -0.69
CA HIS A 198 -5.70 -11.12 -1.06
C HIS A 198 -6.65 -11.50 0.09
N GLU A 199 -6.61 -10.79 1.21
CA GLU A 199 -7.45 -11.02 2.38
C GLU A 199 -8.83 -10.38 2.19
N LEU A 200 -9.83 -11.18 1.82
CA LEU A 200 -11.19 -10.70 1.54
C LEU A 200 -11.84 -9.94 2.70
N PRO A 201 -11.71 -10.38 3.98
CA PRO A 201 -12.28 -9.61 5.09
C PRO A 201 -11.78 -8.17 5.11
N SER A 202 -10.46 -7.94 4.96
CA SER A 202 -9.88 -6.60 4.92
C SER A 202 -10.30 -5.82 3.67
N ILE A 203 -10.39 -6.48 2.50
CA ILE A 203 -10.89 -5.85 1.27
C ILE A 203 -12.30 -5.31 1.48
N TYR A 204 -13.22 -6.13 2.01
CA TYR A 204 -14.61 -5.72 2.22
C TYR A 204 -14.80 -4.69 3.33
N ALA A 205 -13.95 -4.74 4.36
CA ALA A 205 -14.03 -3.82 5.50
C ALA A 205 -13.47 -2.43 5.19
N LEU A 206 -12.43 -2.36 4.34
CA LEU A 206 -11.63 -1.15 4.17
C LEU A 206 -11.87 -0.45 2.83
N ALA A 207 -11.96 -1.21 1.71
CA ALA A 207 -11.83 -0.62 0.39
C ALA A 207 -13.11 0.07 -0.11
N ASP A 208 -12.95 1.31 -0.52
CA ASP A 208 -14.01 2.11 -1.16
C ASP A 208 -14.10 1.81 -2.65
N ASP A 209 -12.95 1.51 -3.29
CA ASP A 209 -12.82 1.21 -4.72
C ASP A 209 -11.66 0.22 -4.92
N GLY A 210 -11.47 -0.29 -6.13
CA GLY A 210 -10.36 -1.16 -6.43
C GLY A 210 -10.34 -1.71 -7.84
N ILE A 211 -9.25 -2.43 -8.14
CA ILE A 211 -9.00 -3.05 -9.44
C ILE A 211 -8.66 -4.52 -9.25
N PHE A 212 -9.17 -5.39 -10.10
CA PHE A 212 -8.88 -6.81 -10.09
C PHE A 212 -7.96 -7.18 -11.25
N LEU A 213 -6.74 -7.58 -10.95
CA LEU A 213 -5.73 -8.01 -11.92
C LEU A 213 -5.85 -9.50 -12.16
N ASP A 214 -5.84 -9.90 -13.43
CA ASP A 214 -5.88 -11.29 -13.83
C ASP A 214 -4.51 -11.80 -14.29
N ALA A 215 -4.17 -13.02 -13.87
CA ALA A 215 -2.87 -13.63 -14.19
C ALA A 215 -2.80 -14.18 -15.60
N ASP A 216 -3.93 -14.60 -16.18
CA ASP A 216 -3.98 -15.26 -17.48
C ASP A 216 -4.05 -14.24 -18.62
N SER A 217 -5.01 -13.32 -18.57
CA SER A 217 -5.16 -12.27 -19.58
C SER A 217 -4.10 -11.16 -19.48
N LYS A 218 -3.37 -11.07 -18.35
CA LYS A 218 -2.40 -10.00 -18.04
C LYS A 218 -3.01 -8.60 -18.08
N ARG A 219 -4.28 -8.49 -17.70
CA ARG A 219 -5.06 -7.23 -17.73
C ARG A 219 -5.97 -7.13 -16.51
N PRO A 220 -6.38 -5.91 -16.17
CA PRO A 220 -7.51 -5.73 -15.25
C PRO A 220 -8.80 -6.31 -15.86
N ILE A 221 -9.55 -7.08 -15.08
CA ILE A 221 -10.82 -7.70 -15.52
C ILE A 221 -12.03 -7.21 -14.72
N ALA A 222 -11.80 -6.42 -13.68
CA ALA A 222 -12.86 -5.72 -12.96
C ALA A 222 -12.30 -4.48 -12.27
N GLN A 223 -13.14 -3.45 -12.13
CA GLN A 223 -12.84 -2.22 -11.40
C GLN A 223 -14.12 -1.71 -10.75
N GLY A 224 -14.00 -1.14 -9.54
CA GLY A 224 -15.10 -0.58 -8.77
C GLY A 224 -15.06 -1.01 -7.32
N LYS A 225 -16.10 -0.68 -6.57
CA LYS A 225 -16.23 -1.06 -5.16
C LYS A 225 -16.21 -2.60 -5.01
N PRO A 226 -15.40 -3.18 -4.11
CA PRO A 226 -15.26 -4.64 -4.00
C PRO A 226 -16.57 -5.40 -3.80
N THR A 227 -17.50 -4.85 -3.01
CA THR A 227 -18.83 -5.44 -2.83
C THR A 227 -19.64 -5.47 -4.13
N THR A 228 -19.56 -4.41 -4.94
CA THR A 228 -20.21 -4.34 -6.25
C THR A 228 -19.56 -5.34 -7.23
N ILE A 229 -18.22 -5.42 -7.25
CA ILE A 229 -17.50 -6.40 -8.07
C ILE A 229 -17.96 -7.81 -7.72
N ARG A 230 -18.02 -8.16 -6.43
CA ARG A 230 -18.50 -9.47 -5.95
C ARG A 230 -19.88 -9.81 -6.48
N ASP A 231 -20.81 -8.86 -6.45
CA ASP A 231 -22.23 -9.11 -6.71
C ASP A 231 -22.57 -9.03 -8.22
N THR A 232 -21.79 -8.31 -9.02
CA THR A 232 -22.14 -8.02 -10.43
C THR A 232 -21.22 -8.64 -11.47
N VAL A 233 -19.94 -8.88 -11.15
CA VAL A 233 -18.97 -9.38 -12.13
C VAL A 233 -19.11 -10.88 -12.31
N LYS A 234 -19.38 -11.30 -13.55
CA LYS A 234 -19.62 -12.71 -13.90
C LYS A 234 -18.35 -13.48 -14.29
N HIS A 235 -17.19 -12.83 -14.37
CA HIS A 235 -15.94 -13.47 -14.77
C HIS A 235 -15.58 -14.61 -13.79
N PRO A 236 -15.30 -15.84 -14.25
CA PRO A 236 -15.07 -17.00 -13.36
C PRO A 236 -13.97 -16.76 -12.32
N THR A 237 -12.83 -16.20 -12.73
CA THR A 237 -11.71 -15.90 -11.83
C THR A 237 -12.09 -14.89 -10.73
N VAL A 238 -12.86 -13.84 -11.07
CA VAL A 238 -13.34 -12.86 -10.09
C VAL A 238 -14.30 -13.51 -9.12
N ARG A 239 -15.26 -14.29 -9.60
CA ARG A 239 -16.24 -15.00 -8.76
C ARG A 239 -15.54 -15.99 -7.81
N ALA A 240 -14.65 -16.82 -8.33
CA ALA A 240 -13.89 -17.77 -7.53
C ALA A 240 -13.12 -17.06 -6.40
N PHE A 241 -12.42 -15.96 -6.72
CA PHE A 241 -11.69 -15.18 -5.73
C PHE A 241 -12.64 -14.53 -4.71
N MET A 242 -13.65 -13.78 -5.16
CA MET A 242 -14.51 -12.97 -4.28
C MET A 242 -15.44 -13.81 -3.39
N HIS A 243 -15.73 -15.06 -3.78
CA HIS A 243 -16.57 -16.00 -3.01
C HIS A 243 -15.79 -17.14 -2.34
N ARG A 244 -14.44 -17.17 -2.49
CA ARG A 244 -13.57 -18.28 -2.00
C ARG A 244 -14.03 -19.66 -2.52
N GLN A 245 -14.30 -19.75 -3.79
CA GLN A 245 -14.71 -20.97 -4.46
C GLN A 245 -13.63 -21.46 -5.42
N GLU A 246 -13.61 -22.74 -5.71
CA GLU A 246 -12.78 -23.26 -6.80
C GLU A 246 -13.32 -22.80 -8.15
N ILE A 247 -12.42 -22.63 -9.12
CA ILE A 247 -12.82 -22.35 -10.50
C ILE A 247 -13.39 -23.67 -11.04
N GLU A 248 -14.72 -23.72 -11.30
CA GLU A 248 -15.32 -24.86 -11.97
C GLU A 248 -14.64 -25.06 -13.33
N SER A 249 -13.96 -26.19 -13.47
CA SER A 249 -13.37 -26.61 -14.75
C SER A 249 -14.51 -26.96 -15.70
N THR A 250 -14.73 -26.12 -16.70
CA THR A 250 -15.61 -26.41 -17.83
C THR A 250 -14.93 -27.36 -18.81
#